data_3a944a2718260a785c6ae8cd41bbdc3c
#
_entry.id   3a944a2718260a785c6ae8cd41bbdc3c
#
_cell.length_a   1.000
_cell.length_b   1.000
_cell.length_c   1.000
_cell.angle_alpha   90.00
_cell.angle_beta   90.00
_cell.angle_gamma   90.00
#
_symmetry.space_group_name_H-M   'P 1'
#
loop_
_entity.id
_entity.type
_entity.pdbx_description
1 polymer ?
#
loop_
_entity_poly.entity_id
_entity_poly.type
_entity_poly.pdbx_seq_one_letter_code
_entity_poly.pdbx_strand_id
1 'polypeptide(L)'
;MKNLLLAITLLFSFSLSAQYAVMSAVDLNEGAEEDYLKLEKFWSGIHKEAIKQGLQSGWSVWKRTPQEGDEPGNNEYLIFDIYESMEQMEKGYNGAELAQKAYKGKMSRRSIQRMLDGTGTESRERRNYILEVVDATILAGGDVKPGDKASLNLMTKKSDDFENYESKIWKPIAEKNILNGRLRQWALVKVKDRADNAYTGFTHFAWNLAGNPDVEFEGMSGFKWDKLWEGIESSRDMQDSEEYTCVFVAN
;
A
#
# COMPACT_ATOMS: atom_id res chain seq x y z
N MET A 1 -38.14 -20.88 40.83
CA MET A 1 -38.18 -20.04 39.61
C MET A 1 -36.73 -19.82 39.19
N LYS A 2 -36.26 -20.50 38.19
CA LYS A 2 -34.89 -20.46 37.71
C LYS A 2 -34.82 -19.40 36.58
N ASN A 3 -34.11 -18.29 36.80
CA ASN A 3 -33.85 -17.28 35.79
C ASN A 3 -32.84 -17.83 34.80
N LEU A 4 -33.29 -18.10 33.59
CA LEU A 4 -32.46 -18.47 32.44
C LEU A 4 -31.87 -17.18 31.87
N LEU A 5 -30.63 -16.86 32.22
CA LEU A 5 -29.86 -15.81 31.57
C LEU A 5 -29.42 -16.32 30.18
N LEU A 6 -30.11 -15.83 29.16
CA LEU A 6 -29.73 -16.04 27.77
C LEU A 6 -28.59 -15.09 27.44
N ALA A 7 -27.35 -15.58 27.51
CA ALA A 7 -26.19 -14.85 27.03
C ALA A 7 -26.24 -14.86 25.48
N ILE A 8 -26.69 -13.74 24.89
CA ILE A 8 -26.55 -13.49 23.46
C ILE A 8 -25.08 -13.16 23.22
N THR A 9 -24.32 -14.18 22.83
CA THR A 9 -22.98 -13.99 22.29
C THR A 9 -23.13 -13.36 20.90
N LEU A 10 -22.99 -12.03 20.84
CA LEU A 10 -22.80 -11.33 19.56
C LEU A 10 -21.47 -11.84 18.98
N LEU A 11 -21.55 -12.82 18.09
CA LEU A 11 -20.46 -13.15 17.18
C LEU A 11 -20.32 -11.94 16.22
N PHE A 12 -19.44 -11.03 16.57
CA PHE A 12 -18.87 -10.12 15.60
C PHE A 12 -18.09 -10.99 14.61
N SER A 13 -18.77 -11.40 13.56
CA SER A 13 -18.11 -11.88 12.35
C SER A 13 -17.34 -10.68 11.81
N PHE A 14 -16.04 -10.59 12.17
CA PHE A 14 -15.11 -9.78 11.37
C PHE A 14 -15.11 -10.44 10.00
N SER A 15 -15.97 -9.95 9.12
CA SER A 15 -15.79 -10.16 7.70
C SER A 15 -14.42 -9.55 7.41
N LEU A 16 -13.44 -10.40 7.10
CA LEU A 16 -12.23 -9.98 6.38
C LEU A 16 -12.73 -9.49 5.02
N SER A 17 -13.23 -8.27 5.00
CA SER A 17 -13.51 -7.57 3.76
C SER A 17 -12.15 -7.34 3.12
N ALA A 18 -11.92 -7.87 1.94
CA ALA A 18 -10.71 -7.62 1.20
C ALA A 18 -10.56 -6.11 1.06
N GLN A 19 -9.44 -5.56 1.54
CA GLN A 19 -9.11 -4.16 1.29
C GLN A 19 -8.70 -3.98 -0.16
N TYR A 20 -9.11 -2.87 -0.74
CA TYR A 20 -8.74 -2.48 -2.09
C TYR A 20 -7.87 -1.23 -2.05
N ALA A 21 -7.02 -1.08 -3.05
CA ALA A 21 -6.26 0.14 -3.22
C ALA A 21 -6.12 0.51 -4.70
N VAL A 22 -5.99 1.79 -4.96
CA VAL A 22 -5.40 2.27 -6.20
C VAL A 22 -3.94 2.62 -5.92
N MET A 23 -3.02 2.00 -6.66
CA MET A 23 -1.61 2.37 -6.63
C MET A 23 -1.28 3.16 -7.88
N SER A 24 -0.71 4.36 -7.71
CA SER A 24 -0.14 5.14 -8.80
C SER A 24 1.38 5.12 -8.70
N ALA A 25 2.04 4.55 -9.70
CA ALA A 25 3.48 4.65 -9.88
C ALA A 25 3.77 5.91 -10.70
N VAL A 26 4.50 6.84 -10.11
CA VAL A 26 4.73 8.20 -10.66
C VAL A 26 6.19 8.34 -11.06
N ASP A 27 6.40 8.76 -12.29
CA ASP A 27 7.68 9.14 -12.87
C ASP A 27 7.63 10.65 -13.17
N LEU A 28 8.56 11.41 -12.60
CA LEU A 28 8.52 12.87 -12.65
C LEU A 28 9.21 13.45 -13.90
N ASN A 29 8.80 14.64 -14.29
CA ASN A 29 9.57 15.47 -15.20
C ASN A 29 10.88 15.90 -14.51
N GLU A 30 11.94 16.07 -15.27
CA GLU A 30 13.23 16.53 -14.75
C GLU A 30 13.08 17.84 -13.97
N GLY A 31 13.55 17.86 -12.72
CA GLY A 31 13.50 19.01 -11.82
C GLY A 31 12.13 19.33 -11.22
N ALA A 32 11.09 18.51 -11.45
CA ALA A 32 9.73 18.78 -10.97
C ALA A 32 9.45 18.31 -9.53
N GLU A 33 10.42 17.71 -8.85
CA GLU A 33 10.20 17.08 -7.52
C GLU A 33 9.65 18.08 -6.48
N GLU A 34 10.16 19.29 -6.43
CA GLU A 34 9.70 20.29 -5.46
C GLU A 34 8.22 20.66 -5.67
N ASP A 35 7.81 20.83 -6.90
CA ASP A 35 6.41 21.15 -7.23
C ASP A 35 5.50 19.94 -7.01
N TYR A 36 5.95 18.73 -7.33
CA TYR A 36 5.27 17.50 -6.99
C TYR A 36 5.03 17.36 -5.48
N LEU A 37 6.04 17.54 -4.65
CA LEU A 37 5.90 17.45 -3.20
C LEU A 37 4.97 18.54 -2.62
N LYS A 38 4.96 19.75 -3.19
CA LYS A 38 3.96 20.78 -2.82
C LYS A 38 2.55 20.34 -3.16
N LEU A 39 2.37 19.73 -4.32
CA LEU A 39 1.09 19.23 -4.78
C LEU A 39 0.60 18.08 -3.90
N GLU A 40 1.44 17.07 -3.61
CA GLU A 40 1.06 15.94 -2.77
C GLU A 40 0.76 16.38 -1.32
N LYS A 41 1.47 17.38 -0.81
CA LYS A 41 1.11 18.03 0.46
C LYS A 41 -0.27 18.68 0.43
N PHE A 42 -0.64 19.29 -0.69
CA PHE A 42 -2.01 19.81 -0.88
C PHE A 42 -3.01 18.66 -0.93
N TRP A 43 -2.74 17.58 -1.68
CA TRP A 43 -3.60 16.40 -1.75
C TRP A 43 -3.76 15.71 -0.39
N SER A 44 -2.75 15.71 0.47
CA SER A 44 -2.86 15.13 1.82
C SER A 44 -3.99 15.75 2.64
N GLY A 45 -4.26 17.05 2.47
CA GLY A 45 -5.39 17.71 3.13
C GLY A 45 -6.74 17.27 2.59
N ILE A 46 -6.84 16.98 1.29
CA ILE A 46 -8.06 16.49 0.62
C ILE A 46 -8.34 15.06 1.08
N HIS A 47 -7.31 14.19 1.10
CA HIS A 47 -7.44 12.81 1.54
C HIS A 47 -7.81 12.71 3.03
N LYS A 48 -7.26 13.57 3.89
CA LYS A 48 -7.71 13.66 5.30
C LYS A 48 -9.19 13.99 5.41
N GLU A 49 -9.70 14.90 4.58
CA GLU A 49 -11.13 15.21 4.57
C GLU A 49 -11.96 14.06 3.99
N ALA A 50 -11.47 13.34 2.96
CA ALA A 50 -12.11 12.15 2.42
C ALA A 50 -12.22 11.02 3.46
N ILE A 51 -11.15 10.74 4.17
CA ILE A 51 -11.09 9.73 5.25
C ILE A 51 -12.06 10.09 6.36
N LYS A 52 -12.05 11.35 6.82
CA LYS A 52 -12.98 11.86 7.85
C LYS A 52 -14.44 11.68 7.46
N GLN A 53 -14.77 11.74 6.17
CA GLN A 53 -16.14 11.55 5.65
C GLN A 53 -16.44 10.06 5.32
N GLY A 54 -15.54 9.12 5.58
CA GLY A 54 -15.70 7.69 5.27
C GLY A 54 -15.72 7.38 3.77
N LEU A 55 -15.14 8.26 2.93
CA LEU A 55 -15.06 8.08 1.48
C LEU A 55 -13.82 7.28 1.06
N GLN A 56 -12.85 7.19 1.96
CA GLN A 56 -11.56 6.51 1.80
C GLN A 56 -11.08 6.06 3.17
N SER A 57 -10.26 5.02 3.29
CA SER A 57 -9.75 4.52 4.57
C SER A 57 -8.31 4.89 4.86
N GLY A 58 -7.53 5.24 3.84
CA GLY A 58 -6.14 5.66 4.01
C GLY A 58 -5.54 6.21 2.72
N TRP A 59 -4.45 6.97 2.87
CA TRP A 59 -3.67 7.49 1.76
C TRP A 59 -2.21 7.66 2.16
N SER A 60 -1.28 7.33 1.26
CA SER A 60 0.15 7.52 1.50
C SER A 60 0.94 7.73 0.23
N VAL A 61 2.04 8.48 0.35
CA VAL A 61 3.04 8.70 -0.71
C VAL A 61 4.38 8.20 -0.25
N TRP A 62 5.03 7.43 -1.11
CA TRP A 62 6.29 6.77 -0.84
C TRP A 62 7.31 7.12 -1.91
N LYS A 63 8.48 7.61 -1.50
CA LYS A 63 9.60 7.89 -2.40
C LYS A 63 10.46 6.64 -2.54
N ARG A 64 10.73 6.24 -3.79
CA ARG A 64 11.64 5.13 -4.09
C ARG A 64 13.08 5.51 -3.74
N THR A 65 13.83 4.58 -3.21
CA THR A 65 15.28 4.70 -3.06
C THR A 65 15.92 4.26 -4.37
N PRO A 66 16.67 5.13 -5.09
CA PRO A 66 17.37 4.73 -6.31
C PRO A 66 18.32 3.57 -6.07
N GLN A 67 18.38 2.66 -7.03
CA GLN A 67 19.26 1.48 -7.00
C GLN A 67 20.26 1.51 -8.16
N GLU A 68 21.41 0.86 -7.97
CA GLU A 68 22.38 0.67 -9.04
C GLU A 68 21.75 -0.17 -10.16
N GLY A 69 21.83 0.31 -11.40
CA GLY A 69 21.20 -0.36 -12.54
C GLY A 69 19.75 0.07 -12.83
N ASP A 70 19.23 1.07 -12.13
CA ASP A 70 17.92 1.63 -12.46
C ASP A 70 17.87 2.14 -13.90
N GLU A 71 16.84 1.71 -14.63
CA GLU A 71 16.59 2.15 -16.00
C GLU A 71 15.77 3.44 -16.03
N PRO A 72 15.94 4.29 -17.07
CA PRO A 72 15.09 5.44 -17.27
C PRO A 72 13.61 5.01 -17.39
N GLY A 73 12.73 5.64 -16.61
CA GLY A 73 11.29 5.32 -16.58
C GLY A 73 10.88 4.47 -15.37
N ASN A 74 11.80 4.10 -14.48
CA ASN A 74 11.44 3.60 -13.17
C ASN A 74 10.69 4.72 -12.41
N ASN A 75 9.62 4.33 -11.70
CA ASN A 75 8.89 5.30 -10.90
C ASN A 75 9.73 5.84 -9.75
N GLU A 76 9.62 7.14 -9.49
CA GLU A 76 10.26 7.79 -8.34
C GLU A 76 9.37 7.75 -7.10
N TYR A 77 8.04 7.66 -7.30
CA TYR A 77 7.06 7.64 -6.23
C TYR A 77 5.99 6.58 -6.43
N LEU A 78 5.46 6.08 -5.30
CA LEU A 78 4.20 5.33 -5.24
C LEU A 78 3.20 6.12 -4.40
N ILE A 79 1.97 6.20 -4.88
CA ILE A 79 0.83 6.71 -4.12
C ILE A 79 -0.12 5.53 -3.90
N PHE A 80 -0.60 5.36 -2.68
CA PHE A 80 -1.65 4.41 -2.36
C PHE A 80 -2.89 5.14 -1.86
N ASP A 81 -4.01 4.94 -2.56
CA ASP A 81 -5.36 5.28 -2.13
C ASP A 81 -6.02 4.01 -1.62
N ILE A 82 -6.34 3.92 -0.33
CA ILE A 82 -6.79 2.69 0.34
C ILE A 82 -8.27 2.78 0.66
N TYR A 83 -9.00 1.69 0.40
CA TYR A 83 -10.45 1.55 0.57
C TYR A 83 -10.80 0.27 1.30
N GLU A 84 -11.90 0.29 2.06
CA GLU A 84 -12.41 -0.88 2.79
C GLU A 84 -13.10 -1.89 1.86
N SER A 85 -13.57 -1.43 0.69
CA SER A 85 -14.26 -2.28 -0.29
C SER A 85 -14.17 -1.72 -1.70
N MET A 86 -14.41 -2.57 -2.69
CA MET A 86 -14.54 -2.17 -4.10
C MET A 86 -15.66 -1.15 -4.29
N GLU A 87 -16.80 -1.32 -3.59
CA GLU A 87 -17.92 -0.39 -3.67
C GLU A 87 -17.52 1.03 -3.18
N GLN A 88 -16.76 1.12 -2.09
CA GLN A 88 -16.25 2.41 -1.60
C GLN A 88 -15.33 3.06 -2.64
N MET A 89 -14.43 2.27 -3.26
CA MET A 89 -13.51 2.74 -4.30
C MET A 89 -14.26 3.23 -5.55
N GLU A 90 -15.22 2.44 -6.06
CA GLU A 90 -15.99 2.75 -7.27
C GLU A 90 -16.91 3.97 -7.09
N LYS A 91 -17.41 4.19 -5.88
CA LYS A 91 -18.23 5.36 -5.56
C LYS A 91 -17.47 6.67 -5.78
N GLY A 92 -16.15 6.66 -5.53
CA GLY A 92 -15.30 7.82 -5.68
C GLY A 92 -15.76 9.04 -4.89
N TYR A 93 -15.15 10.17 -5.15
CA TYR A 93 -15.53 11.45 -4.55
C TYR A 93 -15.11 12.64 -5.40
N ASN A 94 -15.75 13.81 -5.16
CA ASN A 94 -15.38 15.04 -5.83
C ASN A 94 -14.20 15.71 -5.10
N GLY A 95 -12.99 15.55 -5.63
CA GLY A 95 -11.77 16.13 -5.05
C GLY A 95 -11.82 17.67 -4.94
N ALA A 96 -12.44 18.37 -5.90
CA ALA A 96 -12.55 19.82 -5.86
C ALA A 96 -13.48 20.30 -4.71
N GLU A 97 -14.57 19.59 -4.45
CA GLU A 97 -15.45 19.88 -3.32
C GLU A 97 -14.74 19.63 -1.98
N LEU A 98 -14.02 18.51 -1.86
CA LEU A 98 -13.23 18.20 -0.68
C LEU A 98 -12.09 19.21 -0.46
N ALA A 99 -11.43 19.68 -1.52
CA ALA A 99 -10.42 20.73 -1.44
C ALA A 99 -10.97 22.03 -0.85
N GLN A 100 -12.18 22.44 -1.28
CA GLN A 100 -12.85 23.62 -0.71
C GLN A 100 -13.17 23.45 0.79
N LYS A 101 -13.52 22.24 1.22
CA LYS A 101 -13.78 21.93 2.64
C LYS A 101 -12.47 21.90 3.45
N ALA A 102 -11.45 21.16 2.97
CA ALA A 102 -10.16 20.98 3.65
C ALA A 102 -9.39 22.28 3.86
N TYR A 103 -9.51 23.20 2.90
CA TYR A 103 -8.77 24.46 2.88
C TYR A 103 -9.64 25.70 3.18
N LYS A 104 -10.86 25.50 3.69
CA LYS A 104 -11.74 26.61 4.10
C LYS A 104 -11.04 27.54 5.10
N GLY A 105 -10.98 28.81 4.76
CA GLY A 105 -10.33 29.84 5.61
C GLY A 105 -8.79 29.81 5.62
N LYS A 106 -8.17 28.84 4.92
CA LYS A 106 -6.69 28.72 4.82
C LYS A 106 -6.17 29.16 3.45
N MET A 107 -6.93 28.90 2.39
CA MET A 107 -6.58 29.21 1.01
C MET A 107 -7.75 29.90 0.29
N SER A 108 -7.41 30.78 -0.68
CA SER A 108 -8.43 31.36 -1.55
C SER A 108 -8.94 30.30 -2.55
N ARG A 109 -10.20 30.45 -3.03
CA ARG A 109 -10.74 29.57 -4.08
C ARG A 109 -9.86 29.52 -5.32
N ARG A 110 -9.29 30.68 -5.72
CA ARG A 110 -8.38 30.77 -6.88
C ARG A 110 -7.09 29.98 -6.64
N SER A 111 -6.55 30.01 -5.42
CA SER A 111 -5.36 29.25 -5.08
C SER A 111 -5.62 27.74 -5.05
N ILE A 112 -6.78 27.32 -4.51
CA ILE A 112 -7.23 25.91 -4.53
C ILE A 112 -7.35 25.44 -6.00
N GLN A 113 -8.04 26.22 -6.84
CA GLN A 113 -8.21 25.86 -8.25
C GLN A 113 -6.87 25.71 -8.98
N ARG A 114 -5.92 26.62 -8.74
CA ARG A 114 -4.57 26.52 -9.33
C ARG A 114 -3.85 25.24 -8.93
N MET A 115 -3.98 24.80 -7.67
CA MET A 115 -3.38 23.52 -7.23
C MET A 115 -4.04 22.33 -7.90
N LEU A 116 -5.37 22.35 -8.04
CA LEU A 116 -6.10 21.28 -8.75
C LEU A 116 -5.73 21.24 -10.24
N ASP A 117 -5.64 22.39 -10.89
CA ASP A 117 -5.27 22.50 -12.32
C ASP A 117 -3.82 22.06 -12.59
N GLY A 118 -2.95 22.16 -11.57
CA GLY A 118 -1.57 21.71 -11.63
C GLY A 118 -1.40 20.20 -11.43
N THR A 119 -2.46 19.48 -11.03
CA THR A 119 -2.35 18.03 -10.78
C THR A 119 -1.99 17.26 -12.04
N GLY A 120 -0.90 16.51 -11.99
CA GLY A 120 -0.43 15.66 -13.10
C GLY A 120 0.51 16.37 -14.08
N THR A 121 0.70 17.70 -13.96
CA THR A 121 1.62 18.42 -14.87
C THR A 121 3.09 18.22 -14.50
N GLU A 122 3.38 17.80 -13.29
CA GLU A 122 4.71 17.52 -12.73
C GLU A 122 5.24 16.14 -13.11
N SER A 123 4.35 15.24 -13.54
CA SER A 123 4.72 13.87 -13.89
C SER A 123 4.85 13.69 -15.39
N ARG A 124 5.92 12.98 -15.80
CA ARG A 124 6.11 12.49 -17.16
C ARG A 124 5.18 11.33 -17.44
N GLU A 125 5.00 10.46 -16.43
CA GLU A 125 4.13 9.30 -16.53
C GLU A 125 3.50 8.96 -15.19
N ARG A 126 2.23 8.53 -15.22
CA ARG A 126 1.51 7.88 -14.12
C ARG A 126 0.94 6.56 -14.59
N ARG A 127 1.26 5.49 -13.89
CA ARG A 127 0.79 4.13 -14.16
C ARG A 127 -0.07 3.68 -13.00
N ASN A 128 -1.35 3.40 -13.27
CA ASN A 128 -2.32 3.08 -12.23
C ASN A 128 -2.62 1.57 -12.21
N TYR A 129 -2.78 1.05 -11.01
CA TYR A 129 -3.12 -0.34 -10.72
C TYR A 129 -4.27 -0.38 -9.72
N ILE A 130 -5.27 -1.23 -9.98
CA ILE A 130 -6.31 -1.58 -9.01
C ILE A 130 -5.84 -2.84 -8.30
N LEU A 131 -5.80 -2.77 -6.97
CA LEU A 131 -5.21 -3.76 -6.10
C LEU A 131 -6.24 -4.34 -5.15
N GLU A 132 -6.05 -5.62 -4.80
CA GLU A 132 -6.77 -6.34 -3.75
C GLU A 132 -5.75 -6.89 -2.75
N VAL A 133 -5.95 -6.64 -1.47
CA VAL A 133 -5.15 -7.27 -0.41
C VAL A 133 -5.64 -8.71 -0.23
N VAL A 134 -4.80 -9.68 -0.61
CA VAL A 134 -5.09 -11.10 -0.51
C VAL A 134 -4.97 -11.58 0.94
N ASP A 135 -3.91 -11.15 1.62
CA ASP A 135 -3.65 -11.45 3.03
C ASP A 135 -2.70 -10.42 3.63
N ALA A 136 -2.79 -10.21 4.92
CA ALA A 136 -1.90 -9.32 5.64
C ALA A 136 -1.73 -9.74 7.10
N THR A 137 -0.66 -9.28 7.70
CA THR A 137 -0.47 -9.32 9.16
C THR A 137 -1.11 -8.10 9.81
N ILE A 138 -1.17 -8.08 11.14
CA ILE A 138 -1.48 -6.85 11.88
C ILE A 138 -0.39 -5.80 11.62
N LEU A 139 -0.77 -4.52 11.71
CA LEU A 139 0.18 -3.41 11.78
C LEU A 139 0.65 -3.25 13.22
N ALA A 140 1.94 -3.45 13.47
CA ALA A 140 2.56 -3.26 14.78
C ALA A 140 3.24 -1.89 14.90
N GLY A 141 3.43 -1.42 16.11
CA GLY A 141 4.21 -0.19 16.40
C GLY A 141 3.49 1.12 16.05
N GLY A 142 2.16 1.09 15.95
CA GLY A 142 1.33 2.27 15.67
C GLY A 142 1.20 2.60 14.18
N ASP A 143 0.56 3.72 13.87
CA ASP A 143 0.27 4.13 12.50
C ASP A 143 1.52 4.39 11.65
N VAL A 144 1.37 4.29 10.34
CA VAL A 144 2.40 4.69 9.37
C VAL A 144 2.60 6.20 9.46
N LYS A 145 3.86 6.64 9.35
CA LYS A 145 4.24 8.05 9.44
C LYS A 145 5.37 8.39 8.45
N PRO A 146 5.54 9.66 8.10
CA PRO A 146 6.68 10.10 7.29
C PRO A 146 8.01 9.66 7.92
N GLY A 147 8.92 9.14 7.07
CA GLY A 147 10.20 8.56 7.44
C GLY A 147 10.17 7.04 7.66
N ASP A 148 9.00 6.41 7.76
CA ASP A 148 8.90 4.95 7.79
C ASP A 148 9.40 4.36 6.46
N LYS A 149 10.05 3.20 6.53
CA LYS A 149 10.60 2.51 5.37
C LYS A 149 9.80 1.25 5.05
N ALA A 150 9.72 0.93 3.78
CA ALA A 150 9.09 -0.30 3.32
C ALA A 150 9.86 -0.90 2.14
N SER A 151 9.72 -2.20 1.91
CA SER A 151 10.15 -2.85 0.69
C SER A 151 8.97 -3.40 -0.09
N LEU A 152 9.08 -3.32 -1.42
CA LEU A 152 8.17 -3.86 -2.41
C LEU A 152 8.86 -5.00 -3.14
N ASN A 153 8.27 -6.19 -3.09
CA ASN A 153 8.77 -7.37 -3.78
C ASN A 153 7.76 -7.77 -4.85
N LEU A 154 8.05 -7.42 -6.10
CA LEU A 154 7.20 -7.76 -7.25
C LEU A 154 7.30 -9.24 -7.58
N MET A 155 6.16 -9.88 -7.84
CA MET A 155 6.06 -11.32 -8.08
C MET A 155 5.13 -11.63 -9.25
N THR A 156 5.50 -12.62 -10.05
CA THR A 156 4.64 -13.20 -11.08
C THR A 156 4.21 -14.59 -10.64
N LYS A 157 2.90 -14.77 -10.43
CA LYS A 157 2.29 -16.06 -10.08
C LYS A 157 2.55 -17.07 -11.20
N LYS A 158 3.03 -18.28 -10.85
CA LYS A 158 3.25 -19.42 -11.76
C LYS A 158 2.32 -20.60 -11.51
N SER A 159 1.83 -20.77 -10.28
CA SER A 159 0.93 -21.86 -9.93
C SER A 159 -0.28 -21.38 -9.13
N ASP A 160 -1.34 -22.18 -9.10
CA ASP A 160 -2.56 -21.85 -8.34
C ASP A 160 -2.34 -21.89 -6.82
N ASP A 161 -1.32 -22.59 -6.36
CA ASP A 161 -0.96 -22.67 -4.95
C ASP A 161 -0.15 -21.47 -4.43
N PHE A 162 0.24 -20.53 -5.30
CA PHE A 162 1.08 -19.39 -4.95
C PHE A 162 0.54 -18.61 -3.73
N GLU A 163 -0.72 -18.17 -3.78
CA GLU A 163 -1.32 -17.41 -2.68
C GLU A 163 -1.39 -18.23 -1.37
N ASN A 164 -1.55 -19.58 -1.47
CA ASN A 164 -1.48 -20.46 -0.33
C ASN A 164 -0.07 -20.56 0.28
N TYR A 165 0.97 -20.62 -0.56
CA TYR A 165 2.35 -20.61 -0.07
C TYR A 165 2.67 -19.30 0.65
N GLU A 166 2.27 -18.17 0.10
CA GLU A 166 2.46 -16.87 0.74
C GLU A 166 1.72 -16.79 2.07
N SER A 167 0.42 -17.11 2.10
CA SER A 167 -0.42 -16.94 3.30
C SER A 167 -0.15 -17.99 4.38
N LYS A 168 0.17 -19.23 4.02
CA LYS A 168 0.30 -20.32 5.00
C LYS A 168 1.74 -20.62 5.40
N ILE A 169 2.71 -20.26 4.56
CA ILE A 169 4.12 -20.55 4.81
C ILE A 169 4.92 -19.27 5.07
N TRP A 170 4.79 -18.25 4.21
CA TRP A 170 5.56 -17.02 4.35
C TRP A 170 5.00 -16.09 5.44
N LYS A 171 3.68 -15.89 5.51
CA LYS A 171 3.05 -15.04 6.53
C LYS A 171 3.46 -15.40 7.97
N PRO A 172 3.49 -16.67 8.44
CA PRO A 172 4.00 -17.03 9.76
C PRO A 172 5.44 -16.58 10.02
N ILE A 173 6.29 -16.54 8.99
CA ILE A 173 7.66 -16.02 9.10
C ILE A 173 7.62 -14.50 9.29
N ALA A 174 6.79 -13.81 8.51
CA ALA A 174 6.59 -12.37 8.66
C ALA A 174 6.05 -12.02 10.06
N GLU A 175 5.07 -12.76 10.57
CA GLU A 175 4.52 -12.60 11.93
C GLU A 175 5.60 -12.76 13.00
N LYS A 176 6.49 -13.76 12.87
CA LYS A 176 7.65 -13.93 13.74
C LYS A 176 8.57 -12.70 13.73
N ASN A 177 8.81 -12.15 12.55
CA ASN A 177 9.63 -10.96 12.37
C ASN A 177 8.93 -9.66 12.82
N ILE A 178 7.62 -9.66 12.95
CA ILE A 178 6.87 -8.59 13.62
C ILE A 178 7.03 -8.70 15.14
N LEU A 179 6.93 -9.90 15.69
CA LEU A 179 7.08 -10.12 17.12
C LEU A 179 8.49 -9.77 17.65
N ASN A 180 9.54 -10.01 16.84
CA ASN A 180 10.90 -9.61 17.20
C ASN A 180 11.21 -8.14 16.88
N GLY A 181 10.32 -7.43 16.17
CA GLY A 181 10.46 -6.02 15.84
C GLY A 181 11.23 -5.73 14.55
N ARG A 182 11.62 -6.74 13.76
CA ARG A 182 12.28 -6.55 12.44
C ARG A 182 11.35 -5.98 11.40
N LEU A 183 10.09 -6.40 11.42
CA LEU A 183 9.01 -5.90 10.57
C LEU A 183 7.94 -5.23 11.45
N ARG A 184 7.12 -4.40 10.84
CA ARG A 184 5.90 -3.83 11.43
C ARG A 184 4.64 -4.36 10.75
N GLN A 185 4.72 -4.68 9.46
CA GLN A 185 3.63 -5.27 8.70
C GLN A 185 4.17 -6.03 7.49
N TRP A 186 3.44 -7.05 7.09
CA TRP A 186 3.54 -7.71 5.79
C TRP A 186 2.15 -7.76 5.17
N ALA A 187 2.06 -7.56 3.85
CA ALA A 187 0.83 -7.76 3.08
C ALA A 187 1.15 -8.37 1.73
N LEU A 188 0.35 -9.36 1.32
CA LEU A 188 0.30 -9.89 -0.04
C LEU A 188 -0.80 -9.18 -0.80
N VAL A 189 -0.43 -8.56 -1.91
CA VAL A 189 -1.32 -7.75 -2.72
C VAL A 189 -1.37 -8.28 -4.15
N LYS A 190 -2.56 -8.36 -4.72
CA LYS A 190 -2.85 -8.84 -6.06
C LYS A 190 -3.27 -7.68 -6.96
N VAL A 191 -2.76 -7.68 -8.18
CA VAL A 191 -3.23 -6.76 -9.23
C VAL A 191 -4.52 -7.31 -9.82
N LYS A 192 -5.62 -6.56 -9.67
CA LYS A 192 -6.95 -6.87 -10.23
C LYS A 192 -7.11 -6.30 -11.63
N ASP A 193 -6.62 -5.07 -11.80
CA ASP A 193 -6.67 -4.34 -13.05
C ASP A 193 -5.53 -3.33 -13.15
N ARG A 194 -5.24 -2.84 -14.34
CA ARG A 194 -4.18 -1.86 -14.59
C ARG A 194 -4.48 -1.00 -15.80
N ALA A 195 -3.96 0.22 -15.81
CA ALA A 195 -4.00 1.09 -16.98
C ALA A 195 -3.18 0.51 -18.14
N ASP A 196 -3.51 0.91 -19.38
CA ASP A 196 -2.87 0.40 -20.61
C ASP A 196 -1.35 0.61 -20.65
N ASN A 197 -0.87 1.71 -20.03
CA ASN A 197 0.55 2.04 -19.94
C ASN A 197 1.25 1.41 -18.74
N ALA A 198 0.55 0.62 -17.91
CA ALA A 198 1.12 0.07 -16.70
C ALA A 198 2.02 -1.13 -16.98
N TYR A 199 3.10 -1.26 -16.20
CA TYR A 199 4.02 -2.39 -16.28
C TYR A 199 3.30 -3.71 -15.98
N THR A 200 3.43 -4.69 -16.87
CA THR A 200 2.71 -5.96 -16.82
C THR A 200 3.52 -7.12 -16.26
N GLY A 201 4.79 -6.91 -15.93
CA GLY A 201 5.74 -7.95 -15.51
C GLY A 201 5.50 -8.54 -14.13
N PHE A 202 4.40 -8.20 -13.45
CA PHE A 202 4.04 -8.80 -12.16
C PHE A 202 2.52 -8.97 -12.04
N THR A 203 2.11 -9.94 -11.21
CA THR A 203 0.69 -10.19 -10.88
C THR A 203 0.35 -9.89 -9.43
N HIS A 204 1.37 -9.95 -8.58
CA HIS A 204 1.30 -9.72 -7.13
C HIS A 204 2.54 -8.97 -6.66
N PHE A 205 2.46 -8.45 -5.45
CA PHE A 205 3.63 -8.02 -4.70
C PHE A 205 3.45 -8.27 -3.21
N ALA A 206 4.57 -8.42 -2.50
CA ALA A 206 4.60 -8.32 -1.07
C ALA A 206 5.06 -6.92 -0.66
N TRP A 207 4.30 -6.29 0.25
CA TRP A 207 4.65 -5.05 0.91
C TRP A 207 5.13 -5.35 2.32
N ASN A 208 6.36 -4.95 2.65
CA ASN A 208 6.95 -5.17 3.96
C ASN A 208 7.25 -3.81 4.60
N LEU A 209 6.47 -3.41 5.59
CA LEU A 209 6.79 -2.23 6.39
C LEU A 209 7.90 -2.58 7.38
N ALA A 210 9.02 -1.87 7.29
CA ALA A 210 10.20 -2.15 8.10
C ALA A 210 9.99 -1.74 9.57
N GLY A 211 10.57 -2.53 10.47
CA GLY A 211 10.72 -2.23 11.88
C GLY A 211 12.14 -1.75 12.20
N ASN A 212 12.75 -2.32 13.24
CA ASN A 212 14.11 -2.00 13.63
C ASN A 212 15.13 -2.69 12.70
N PRO A 213 15.96 -1.94 11.94
CA PRO A 213 16.95 -2.52 11.03
C PRO A 213 18.07 -3.29 11.76
N ASP A 214 18.31 -3.01 13.04
CA ASP A 214 19.36 -3.66 13.83
C ASP A 214 18.96 -5.07 14.31
N VAL A 215 17.68 -5.46 14.14
CA VAL A 215 17.19 -6.80 14.42
C VAL A 215 17.39 -7.67 13.21
N GLU A 216 18.03 -8.84 13.38
CA GLU A 216 18.17 -9.79 12.29
C GLU A 216 16.84 -10.39 11.85
N PHE A 217 16.68 -10.60 10.55
CA PHE A 217 15.52 -11.31 10.02
C PHE A 217 15.59 -12.79 10.40
N GLU A 218 14.57 -13.27 11.09
CA GLU A 218 14.46 -14.66 11.49
C GLU A 218 13.80 -15.49 10.39
N GLY A 219 14.62 -16.20 9.62
CA GLY A 219 14.14 -17.20 8.66
C GLY A 219 13.75 -18.53 9.31
N MET A 220 13.49 -19.50 8.48
CA MET A 220 13.33 -20.91 8.87
C MET A 220 14.44 -21.76 8.24
N SER A 221 14.74 -22.91 8.83
CA SER A 221 15.77 -23.81 8.35
C SER A 221 15.42 -25.27 8.59
N GLY A 222 16.15 -26.19 7.93
CA GLY A 222 16.03 -27.62 8.06
C GLY A 222 15.25 -28.27 6.92
N PHE A 223 15.36 -29.60 6.81
CA PHE A 223 14.87 -30.39 5.68
C PHE A 223 13.40 -30.11 5.28
N LYS A 224 12.53 -29.94 6.25
CA LYS A 224 11.12 -29.61 5.95
C LYS A 224 10.98 -28.23 5.32
N TRP A 225 11.79 -27.27 5.79
CA TRP A 225 11.81 -25.93 5.25
C TRP A 225 12.32 -25.93 3.80
N ASP A 226 13.40 -26.67 3.52
CA ASP A 226 13.97 -26.75 2.17
C ASP A 226 12.90 -27.25 1.16
N LYS A 227 12.08 -28.22 1.56
CA LYS A 227 10.98 -28.73 0.72
C LYS A 227 9.84 -27.72 0.54
N LEU A 228 9.49 -26.96 1.57
CA LEU A 228 8.48 -25.89 1.47
C LEU A 228 9.01 -24.74 0.60
N TRP A 229 10.30 -24.44 0.72
CA TRP A 229 10.95 -23.40 -0.06
C TRP A 229 10.99 -23.74 -1.55
N GLU A 230 11.33 -24.96 -1.93
CA GLU A 230 11.21 -25.45 -3.30
C GLU A 230 9.79 -25.20 -3.87
N GLY A 231 8.76 -25.41 -3.06
CA GLY A 231 7.37 -25.12 -3.43
C GLY A 231 7.10 -23.64 -3.64
N ILE A 232 7.59 -22.80 -2.73
CA ILE A 232 7.48 -21.33 -2.84
C ILE A 232 8.16 -20.84 -4.12
N GLU A 233 9.42 -21.20 -4.35
CA GLU A 233 10.20 -20.78 -5.53
C GLU A 233 9.55 -21.25 -6.84
N SER A 234 9.04 -22.48 -6.87
CA SER A 234 8.37 -23.00 -8.07
C SER A 234 7.01 -22.35 -8.34
N SER A 235 6.39 -21.75 -7.33
CA SER A 235 5.06 -21.14 -7.43
C SER A 235 5.05 -19.73 -8.00
N ARG A 236 6.19 -19.06 -8.05
CA ARG A 236 6.33 -17.67 -8.51
C ARG A 236 7.69 -17.38 -9.13
N ASP A 237 7.76 -16.33 -9.93
CA ASP A 237 9.00 -15.60 -10.21
C ASP A 237 9.01 -14.33 -9.36
N MET A 238 10.13 -14.01 -8.74
CA MET A 238 10.31 -12.81 -7.92
C MET A 238 11.35 -11.90 -8.55
N GLN A 239 11.06 -10.58 -8.59
CA GLN A 239 12.01 -9.55 -9.01
C GLN A 239 12.81 -9.04 -7.82
N ASP A 240 13.82 -8.23 -8.10
CA ASP A 240 14.62 -7.58 -7.07
C ASP A 240 13.73 -6.69 -6.19
N SER A 241 14.07 -6.61 -4.92
CA SER A 241 13.33 -5.83 -3.94
C SER A 241 13.58 -4.35 -4.14
N GLU A 242 12.51 -3.56 -4.18
CA GLU A 242 12.59 -2.10 -4.21
C GLU A 242 12.36 -1.51 -2.82
N GLU A 243 13.10 -0.49 -2.45
CA GLU A 243 12.96 0.19 -1.17
C GLU A 243 12.27 1.54 -1.32
N TYR A 244 11.42 1.86 -0.34
CA TYR A 244 10.63 3.09 -0.30
C TYR A 244 10.68 3.75 1.07
N THR A 245 10.60 5.08 1.10
CA THR A 245 10.45 5.87 2.32
C THR A 245 9.14 6.65 2.27
N CYS A 246 8.32 6.55 3.31
CA CYS A 246 7.08 7.32 3.43
C CYS A 246 7.36 8.82 3.47
N VAL A 247 6.71 9.60 2.61
CA VAL A 247 6.83 11.07 2.54
C VAL A 247 5.59 11.73 3.13
N PHE A 248 4.42 11.26 2.76
CA PHE A 248 3.13 11.75 3.27
C PHE A 248 2.23 10.59 3.62
N VAL A 249 1.35 10.82 4.60
CA VAL A 249 0.30 9.89 5.00
C VAL A 249 -0.93 10.66 5.48
N ALA A 250 -2.10 10.09 5.23
CA ALA A 250 -3.38 10.44 5.83
C ALA A 250 -4.07 9.16 6.29
N ASN A 251 -4.39 9.08 7.59
CA ASN A 251 -5.08 7.99 8.27
C ASN A 251 -6.32 8.54 8.97
#